data_560187cae1f7a3619bdc8f381299708b
#
_entry.id   560187cae1f7a3619bdc8f381299708b
#
_cell.length_a   1.000
_cell.length_b   1.000
_cell.length_c   1.000
_cell.angle_alpha   90.00
_cell.angle_beta   90.00
_cell.angle_gamma   90.00
#
_symmetry.space_group_name_H-M   'P 1'
#
loop_
_entity.id
_entity.type
_entity.pdbx_description
1 polymer ?
#
loop_
_entity_poly.entity_id
_entity_poly.type
_entity_poly.pdbx_seq_one_letter_code
_entity_poly.pdbx_strand_id
1 'polypeptide(L)'
;STTLSYKNVSLYGRFDFALGHTILNMVAMRSLGQSVGFKNIIKEGLKTWTEENTNTDLPKSYYDDSTNKKNIYRDTKGSDITSVNDRSSRFYEKGDYLALRELTLNWKLPVNWISKVGMTNASVYITGQNLFYITGYSGSSPEAPLTYPGVDAGRYPTPRTVLVGASVSF
;
A
#
# COMPACT_ATOMS: atom_id res chain seq x y z
N SER A 1 3.76 -10.52 -17.56
CA SER A 1 3.61 -11.89 -17.02
C SER A 1 4.56 -12.86 -17.72
N THR A 2 4.93 -13.92 -17.05
CA THR A 2 5.79 -14.98 -17.60
C THR A 2 5.29 -16.35 -17.16
N THR A 3 5.53 -17.37 -18.00
CA THR A 3 5.24 -18.76 -17.68
C THR A 3 6.48 -19.61 -17.96
N LEU A 4 6.90 -20.36 -16.97
CA LEU A 4 7.97 -21.34 -17.08
C LEU A 4 7.37 -22.73 -16.94
N SER A 5 7.72 -23.64 -17.86
CA SER A 5 7.21 -25.00 -17.84
C SER A 5 8.35 -26.00 -17.94
N TYR A 6 8.28 -27.01 -17.09
CA TYR A 6 9.21 -28.13 -17.11
C TYR A 6 8.46 -29.44 -16.86
N LYS A 7 8.47 -30.33 -17.83
CA LYS A 7 7.70 -31.59 -17.82
C LYS A 7 6.22 -31.31 -17.49
N ASN A 8 5.73 -31.82 -16.38
CA ASN A 8 4.34 -31.72 -15.95
C ASN A 8 4.06 -30.55 -15.00
N VAL A 9 5.07 -29.70 -14.73
CA VAL A 9 4.95 -28.57 -13.82
C VAL A 9 5.05 -27.26 -14.61
N SER A 10 4.19 -26.31 -14.33
CA SER A 10 4.28 -24.94 -14.85
C SER A 10 4.15 -23.94 -13.72
N LEU A 11 4.96 -22.89 -13.81
CA LEU A 11 4.96 -21.74 -12.90
C LEU A 11 4.60 -20.51 -13.72
N TYR A 12 3.49 -19.88 -13.35
CA TYR A 12 3.07 -18.59 -13.90
C TYR A 12 3.31 -17.49 -12.90
N GLY A 13 3.85 -16.35 -13.36
CA GLY A 13 4.05 -15.17 -12.56
C GLY A 13 3.57 -13.91 -13.26
N ARG A 14 2.84 -13.04 -12.54
CA ARG A 14 2.43 -11.72 -12.99
C ARG A 14 2.94 -10.65 -12.03
N PHE A 15 3.67 -9.71 -12.61
CA PHE A 15 4.19 -8.55 -11.92
C PHE A 15 3.58 -7.27 -12.49
N ASP A 16 3.31 -6.32 -11.61
CA ASP A 16 2.97 -4.95 -11.98
C ASP A 16 3.98 -4.01 -11.35
N PHE A 17 4.26 -2.91 -12.01
CA PHE A 17 5.12 -1.86 -11.46
C PHE A 17 4.66 -0.48 -11.91
N ALA A 18 4.93 0.52 -11.10
CA ALA A 18 4.81 1.92 -11.48
C ALA A 18 6.01 2.69 -10.93
N LEU A 19 6.54 3.60 -11.72
CA LEU A 19 7.73 4.38 -11.40
C LEU A 19 7.50 5.86 -11.71
N GLY A 20 8.17 6.74 -10.96
CA GLY A 20 8.17 8.17 -11.21
C GLY A 20 6.91 8.91 -10.77
N HIS A 21 6.06 8.31 -9.95
CA HIS A 21 4.87 8.98 -9.43
C HIS A 21 5.04 9.37 -7.96
N THR A 22 4.28 10.38 -7.56
CA THR A 22 4.25 10.91 -6.21
C THR A 22 2.88 10.69 -5.59
N ILE A 23 2.86 10.30 -4.32
CA ILE A 23 1.64 10.06 -3.54
C ILE A 23 1.60 11.01 -2.36
N LEU A 24 0.47 11.64 -2.12
CA LEU A 24 0.17 12.33 -0.88
C LEU A 24 -0.26 11.31 0.18
N ASN A 25 0.56 11.11 1.20
CA ASN A 25 0.24 10.30 2.37
C ASN A 25 -0.67 11.09 3.32
N MET A 26 -1.98 11.09 3.03
CA MET A 26 -2.95 11.81 3.83
C MET A 26 -3.13 11.21 5.23
N VAL A 27 -2.85 9.91 5.40
CA VAL A 27 -2.89 9.26 6.71
C VAL A 27 -1.80 9.84 7.62
N ALA A 28 -0.57 9.90 7.13
CA ALA A 28 0.53 10.54 7.87
C ALA A 28 0.24 12.03 8.12
N MET A 29 -0.26 12.75 7.12
CA MET A 29 -0.65 14.15 7.25
C MET A 29 -1.65 14.37 8.38
N ARG A 30 -2.67 13.52 8.51
CA ARG A 30 -3.71 13.63 9.54
C ARG A 30 -3.26 13.17 10.92
N SER A 31 -2.29 12.27 11.00
CA SER A 31 -1.90 11.62 12.26
C SER A 31 -0.59 12.16 12.88
N LEU A 32 0.22 12.91 12.10
CA LEU A 32 1.53 13.42 12.52
C LEU A 32 1.51 14.87 13.00
N GLY A 33 0.45 15.44 13.45
CA GLY A 33 0.60 16.77 14.00
C GLY A 33 -0.59 17.70 13.85
N GLN A 34 -1.68 17.18 13.40
CA GLN A 34 -2.96 17.84 13.60
C GLN A 34 -3.51 17.43 14.96
N SER A 35 -2.89 17.89 16.04
CA SER A 35 -3.47 17.75 17.39
C SER A 35 -4.67 18.69 17.59
N VAL A 36 -5.35 19.05 16.51
CA VAL A 36 -6.56 19.84 16.57
C VAL A 36 -7.75 18.93 16.77
N GLY A 37 -8.36 18.97 17.94
CA GLY A 37 -9.57 18.26 18.28
C GLY A 37 -9.39 16.77 18.55
N PHE A 38 -10.39 15.95 18.23
CA PHE A 38 -10.51 14.54 18.62
C PHE A 38 -9.74 13.55 17.71
N LYS A 39 -8.67 13.97 17.07
CA LYS A 39 -7.92 13.09 16.18
C LYS A 39 -6.84 12.32 16.94
N ASN A 40 -6.78 11.02 16.69
CA ASN A 40 -5.71 10.18 17.20
C ASN A 40 -4.38 10.54 16.51
N ILE A 41 -3.32 10.57 17.30
CA ILE A 41 -1.95 10.80 16.85
C ILE A 41 -1.24 9.46 16.84
N ILE A 42 -0.43 9.17 15.81
CA ILE A 42 0.44 8.00 15.80
C ILE A 42 1.65 8.25 16.72
N LYS A 43 2.34 7.17 17.11
CA LYS A 43 3.46 7.23 18.04
C LYS A 43 4.56 8.20 17.61
N GLU A 44 4.81 8.30 16.30
CA GLU A 44 5.76 9.23 15.71
C GLU A 44 5.37 10.69 15.96
N GLY A 45 4.09 10.99 16.01
CA GLY A 45 3.56 12.31 16.30
C GLY A 45 3.84 12.79 17.74
N LEU A 46 4.24 11.88 18.65
CA LEU A 46 4.69 12.25 19.99
C LEU A 46 6.09 12.87 20.01
N LYS A 47 6.85 12.73 18.93
CA LYS A 47 8.19 13.32 18.79
C LYS A 47 8.17 14.77 18.33
N THR A 48 7.10 15.51 18.63
CA THR A 48 7.01 16.94 18.32
C THR A 48 8.09 17.73 19.06
N TRP A 49 8.38 18.93 18.57
CA TRP A 49 9.33 19.83 19.19
C TRP A 49 8.88 20.20 20.61
N THR A 50 9.78 20.07 21.55
CA THR A 50 9.69 20.57 22.95
C THR A 50 11.04 21.14 23.33
N GLU A 51 11.12 21.82 24.50
CA GLU A 51 12.38 22.34 25.00
C GLU A 51 13.39 21.22 25.30
N GLU A 52 12.90 20.01 25.63
CA GLU A 52 13.73 18.82 25.86
C GLU A 52 14.01 18.01 24.57
N ASN A 53 13.18 18.18 23.55
CA ASN A 53 13.31 17.49 22.27
C ASN A 53 13.42 18.50 21.12
N THR A 54 14.58 19.12 21.00
CA THR A 54 14.84 20.12 19.94
C THR A 54 15.29 19.50 18.61
N ASN A 55 15.72 18.23 18.63
CA ASN A 55 16.18 17.52 17.45
C ASN A 55 15.05 16.75 16.78
N THR A 56 14.07 17.47 16.26
CA THR A 56 12.92 16.92 15.54
C THR A 56 12.53 17.87 14.41
N ASP A 57 12.00 17.32 13.34
CA ASP A 57 11.43 18.05 12.21
C ASP A 57 9.89 18.24 12.35
N LEU A 58 9.30 17.71 13.44
CA LEU A 58 7.90 17.93 13.74
C LEU A 58 7.72 19.24 14.55
N PRO A 59 6.82 20.13 14.15
CA PRO A 59 6.58 21.37 14.87
C PRO A 59 5.98 21.11 16.25
N LYS A 60 6.05 22.10 17.12
CA LYS A 60 5.40 22.05 18.43
C LYS A 60 3.90 21.83 18.26
N SER A 61 3.36 20.89 19.01
CA SER A 61 1.94 20.56 18.99
C SER A 61 1.15 21.48 19.91
N TYR A 62 0.00 21.97 19.44
CA TYR A 62 -0.93 22.78 20.23
C TYR A 62 -2.31 22.12 20.19
N TYR A 63 -2.91 21.94 21.37
CA TYR A 63 -4.19 21.23 21.50
C TYR A 63 -5.35 21.90 20.75
N ASP A 64 -5.42 23.22 20.80
CA ASP A 64 -6.44 23.99 20.09
C ASP A 64 -5.76 25.11 19.29
N ASP A 65 -5.35 24.73 18.08
CA ASP A 65 -4.70 25.69 17.19
C ASP A 65 -5.70 26.53 16.41
N SER A 66 -6.96 26.12 16.35
CA SER A 66 -8.03 26.86 15.68
C SER A 66 -8.30 28.21 16.34
N THR A 67 -8.18 28.28 17.66
CA THR A 67 -8.36 29.50 18.46
C THR A 67 -7.06 30.28 18.60
N ASN A 68 -5.96 29.61 18.91
CA ASN A 68 -4.67 30.25 19.20
C ASN A 68 -3.86 30.57 17.96
N LYS A 69 -4.17 29.96 16.82
CA LYS A 69 -3.55 30.20 15.50
C LYS A 69 -2.01 30.18 15.49
N LYS A 70 -1.39 29.30 16.29
CA LYS A 70 0.07 29.26 16.44
C LYS A 70 0.78 28.49 15.35
N ASN A 71 0.11 27.47 14.77
CA ASN A 71 0.59 26.67 13.65
C ASN A 71 -0.17 26.99 12.36
N ILE A 72 -0.66 28.21 12.21
CA ILE A 72 -1.34 28.68 11.03
C ILE A 72 -0.35 29.44 10.15
N TYR A 73 -0.47 29.24 8.86
CA TYR A 73 0.15 30.09 7.85
C TYR A 73 -0.90 30.56 6.85
N ARG A 74 -0.60 31.66 6.18
CA ARG A 74 -1.45 32.16 5.11
C ARG A 74 -0.98 31.63 3.77
N ASP A 75 -1.92 31.19 2.95
CA ASP A 75 -1.62 30.87 1.58
C ASP A 75 -1.37 32.14 0.74
N THR A 76 -0.97 31.96 -0.52
CA THR A 76 -0.72 33.07 -1.45
C THR A 76 -1.96 33.90 -1.76
N LYS A 77 -3.15 33.43 -1.42
CA LYS A 77 -4.43 34.14 -1.57
C LYS A 77 -4.90 34.82 -0.30
N GLY A 78 -4.08 34.77 0.78
CA GLY A 78 -4.39 35.40 2.05
C GLY A 78 -5.37 34.60 2.94
N SER A 79 -5.71 33.36 2.56
CA SER A 79 -6.55 32.49 3.38
C SER A 79 -5.74 31.85 4.50
N ASP A 80 -6.31 31.84 5.72
CA ASP A 80 -5.72 31.17 6.84
C ASP A 80 -5.80 29.64 6.66
N ILE A 81 -4.66 28.98 6.74
CA ILE A 81 -4.56 27.52 6.71
C ILE A 81 -4.38 27.03 8.13
N THR A 82 -5.32 26.19 8.57
CA THR A 82 -5.48 25.80 9.98
C THR A 82 -4.45 24.80 10.50
N SER A 83 -3.44 24.45 9.71
CA SER A 83 -2.35 23.57 10.16
C SER A 83 -1.14 23.72 9.26
N VAL A 84 0.05 23.82 9.85
CA VAL A 84 1.34 23.73 9.11
C VAL A 84 1.52 22.38 8.41
N ASN A 85 0.73 21.38 8.77
CA ASN A 85 0.74 20.07 8.14
C ASN A 85 -0.20 19.98 6.93
N ASP A 86 -1.18 20.88 6.81
CA ASP A 86 -1.99 20.97 5.62
C ASP A 86 -1.13 21.48 4.47
N ARG A 87 -1.11 20.74 3.36
CA ARG A 87 -0.41 21.11 2.12
C ARG A 87 1.11 21.24 2.25
N SER A 88 1.71 20.63 3.27
CA SER A 88 3.17 20.54 3.36
C SER A 88 3.72 19.51 2.38
N SER A 89 4.86 19.82 1.75
CA SER A 89 5.59 18.88 0.89
C SER A 89 6.12 17.63 1.63
N ARG A 90 6.17 17.69 2.96
CA ARG A 90 6.59 16.60 3.85
C ARG A 90 5.85 15.28 3.58
N PHE A 91 4.58 15.34 3.23
CA PHE A 91 3.72 14.17 3.08
C PHE A 91 3.61 13.67 1.64
N TYR A 92 4.33 14.30 0.71
CA TYR A 92 4.46 13.81 -0.65
C TYR A 92 5.64 12.87 -0.74
N GLU A 93 5.35 11.60 -0.95
CA GLU A 93 6.34 10.54 -1.00
C GLU A 93 6.42 9.93 -2.41
N LYS A 94 7.56 9.29 -2.71
CA LYS A 94 7.67 8.49 -3.94
C LYS A 94 6.79 7.27 -3.83
N GLY A 95 5.92 7.06 -4.81
CA GLY A 95 5.01 5.93 -4.89
C GLY A 95 5.55 4.78 -5.74
N ASP A 96 6.83 4.78 -6.08
CA ASP A 96 7.44 3.73 -6.90
C ASP A 96 7.25 2.35 -6.26
N TYR A 97 6.80 1.38 -7.05
CA TYR A 97 6.62 0.02 -6.56
C TYR A 97 6.81 -1.04 -7.65
N LEU A 98 7.14 -2.24 -7.20
CA LEU A 98 7.02 -3.51 -7.92
C LEU A 98 6.13 -4.44 -7.08
N ALA A 99 5.07 -4.98 -7.69
CA ALA A 99 4.13 -5.87 -7.04
C ALA A 99 4.13 -7.25 -7.68
N LEU A 100 4.16 -8.32 -6.89
CA LEU A 100 3.85 -9.67 -7.35
C LEU A 100 2.35 -9.91 -7.20
N ARG A 101 1.63 -9.79 -8.31
CA ARG A 101 0.16 -9.90 -8.38
C ARG A 101 -0.34 -11.31 -8.30
N GLU A 102 0.35 -12.19 -8.96
CA GLU A 102 -0.08 -13.57 -9.06
C GLU A 102 1.13 -14.49 -9.24
N LEU A 103 1.14 -15.57 -8.49
CA LEU A 103 2.07 -16.67 -8.67
C LEU A 103 1.27 -17.97 -8.63
N THR A 104 1.25 -18.69 -9.73
CA THR A 104 0.51 -19.96 -9.86
C THR A 104 1.47 -21.08 -10.17
N LEU A 105 1.48 -22.07 -9.32
CA LEU A 105 2.13 -23.36 -9.57
C LEU A 105 1.06 -24.36 -9.98
N ASN A 106 1.18 -24.91 -11.19
CA ASN A 106 0.27 -25.93 -11.72
C ASN A 106 1.03 -27.22 -11.99
N TRP A 107 0.46 -28.34 -11.58
CA TRP A 107 0.99 -29.66 -11.83
C TRP A 107 -0.03 -30.51 -12.56
N LYS A 108 0.32 -30.94 -13.78
CA LYS A 108 -0.45 -31.92 -14.57
C LYS A 108 -0.14 -33.32 -14.05
N LEU A 109 -1.18 -34.05 -13.69
CA LEU A 109 -1.01 -35.43 -13.23
C LEU A 109 -0.57 -36.34 -14.37
N PRO A 110 0.33 -37.32 -14.10
CA PRO A 110 0.78 -38.27 -15.10
C PRO A 110 -0.40 -39.09 -15.67
N VAL A 111 -0.42 -39.24 -16.98
CA VAL A 111 -1.49 -39.99 -17.67
C VAL A 111 -1.70 -41.40 -17.11
N ASN A 112 -0.61 -42.10 -16.75
CA ASN A 112 -0.66 -43.43 -16.16
C ASN A 112 -1.45 -43.52 -14.84
N TRP A 113 -1.62 -42.40 -14.13
CA TRP A 113 -2.39 -42.37 -12.90
C TRP A 113 -3.87 -42.11 -13.18
N ILE A 114 -4.16 -41.19 -14.09
CA ILE A 114 -5.52 -40.68 -14.34
C ILE A 114 -6.29 -41.63 -15.24
N SER A 115 -5.66 -42.34 -16.17
CA SER A 115 -6.30 -43.31 -17.08
C SER A 115 -6.94 -44.50 -16.35
N LYS A 116 -6.42 -44.86 -15.17
CA LYS A 116 -6.99 -45.91 -14.31
C LYS A 116 -8.39 -45.63 -13.80
N VAL A 117 -8.76 -44.33 -13.75
CA VAL A 117 -10.06 -43.84 -13.26
C VAL A 117 -10.89 -43.21 -14.38
N GLY A 118 -10.52 -43.44 -15.64
CA GLY A 118 -11.28 -42.98 -16.82
C GLY A 118 -11.13 -41.49 -17.14
N MET A 119 -10.14 -40.83 -16.56
CA MET A 119 -9.88 -39.41 -16.87
C MET A 119 -8.92 -39.25 -18.03
N THR A 120 -9.18 -38.26 -18.90
CA THR A 120 -8.31 -37.91 -20.02
C THR A 120 -7.28 -36.86 -19.66
N ASN A 121 -7.61 -35.92 -18.72
CA ASN A 121 -6.68 -34.92 -18.21
C ASN A 121 -7.02 -34.59 -16.76
N ALA A 122 -5.99 -34.35 -15.92
CA ALA A 122 -6.15 -33.85 -14.59
C ALA A 122 -4.97 -32.98 -14.20
N SER A 123 -5.24 -31.88 -13.51
CA SER A 123 -4.22 -31.00 -12.95
C SER A 123 -4.65 -30.44 -11.60
N VAL A 124 -3.68 -30.14 -10.77
CA VAL A 124 -3.86 -29.41 -9.51
C VAL A 124 -3.04 -28.13 -9.55
N TYR A 125 -3.56 -27.07 -8.94
CA TYR A 125 -2.84 -25.80 -8.89
C TYR A 125 -2.98 -25.14 -7.53
N ILE A 126 -1.98 -24.34 -7.21
CA ILE A 126 -2.00 -23.38 -6.11
C ILE A 126 -1.65 -22.01 -6.65
N THR A 127 -2.47 -21.03 -6.33
CA THR A 127 -2.31 -19.63 -6.75
C THR A 127 -2.22 -18.73 -5.54
N GLY A 128 -1.16 -17.92 -5.47
CA GLY A 128 -1.07 -16.82 -4.53
C GLY A 128 -1.32 -15.50 -5.24
N GLN A 129 -2.19 -14.66 -4.68
CA GLN A 129 -2.51 -13.34 -5.23
C GLN A 129 -2.08 -12.22 -4.28
N ASN A 130 -1.58 -11.11 -4.84
CA ASN A 130 -1.12 -9.92 -4.11
C ASN A 130 -0.10 -10.25 -3.02
N LEU A 131 0.90 -11.08 -3.35
CA LEU A 131 1.79 -11.68 -2.36
C LEU A 131 2.70 -10.67 -1.67
N PHE A 132 3.25 -9.71 -2.40
CA PHE A 132 4.08 -8.66 -1.82
C PHE A 132 4.25 -7.45 -2.74
N TYR A 133 4.69 -6.35 -2.11
CA TYR A 133 5.18 -5.14 -2.76
C TYR A 133 6.64 -4.89 -2.36
N ILE A 134 7.43 -4.44 -3.32
CA ILE A 134 8.73 -3.81 -3.09
C ILE A 134 8.51 -2.32 -3.35
N THR A 135 8.56 -1.50 -2.31
CA THR A 135 8.30 -0.05 -2.37
C THR A 135 9.06 0.67 -1.26
N GLY A 136 9.42 1.92 -1.50
CA GLY A 136 9.91 2.83 -0.45
C GLY A 136 8.81 3.69 0.17
N TYR A 137 7.55 3.52 -0.25
CA TYR A 137 6.41 4.25 0.29
C TYR A 137 6.11 3.84 1.73
N SER A 138 5.90 4.81 2.63
CA SER A 138 5.70 4.56 4.06
C SER A 138 4.27 4.18 4.44
N GLY A 139 3.30 4.44 3.57
CA GLY A 139 1.87 4.15 3.80
C GLY A 139 1.50 2.70 3.54
N SER A 140 0.20 2.41 3.62
CA SER A 140 -0.32 1.04 3.53
C SER A 140 -0.26 0.44 2.12
N SER A 141 -0.38 1.28 1.08
CA SER A 141 -0.32 0.85 -0.32
C SER A 141 0.18 2.00 -1.20
N PRO A 142 1.17 1.75 -2.08
CA PRO A 142 1.64 2.73 -3.05
C PRO A 142 0.66 2.94 -4.21
N GLU A 143 -0.44 2.22 -4.25
CA GLU A 143 -1.46 2.31 -5.28
C GLU A 143 -2.52 3.34 -4.91
N ALA A 144 -2.45 4.51 -5.53
CA ALA A 144 -3.49 5.50 -5.39
C ALA A 144 -4.77 5.05 -6.11
N PRO A 145 -5.95 5.29 -5.51
CA PRO A 145 -7.21 4.93 -6.14
C PRO A 145 -7.52 5.84 -7.34
N LEU A 146 -8.23 5.29 -8.33
CA LEU A 146 -8.71 6.07 -9.47
C LEU A 146 -9.64 7.24 -9.08
N THR A 147 -10.36 7.11 -7.95
CA THR A 147 -11.24 8.16 -7.42
C THR A 147 -10.50 9.36 -6.86
N TYR A 148 -9.28 9.17 -6.37
CA TYR A 148 -8.40 10.21 -5.85
C TYR A 148 -6.98 9.93 -6.30
N PRO A 149 -6.65 10.21 -7.58
CA PRO A 149 -5.32 9.91 -8.11
C PRO A 149 -4.23 10.62 -7.30
N GLY A 150 -3.21 9.89 -6.92
CA GLY A 150 -2.08 10.43 -6.17
C GLY A 150 -2.35 10.71 -4.68
N VAL A 151 -3.46 10.23 -4.10
CA VAL A 151 -3.77 10.43 -2.67
C VAL A 151 -4.04 9.10 -1.97
N ASP A 152 -3.24 8.78 -0.95
CA ASP A 152 -3.54 7.70 0.00
C ASP A 152 -4.32 8.26 1.18
N ALA A 153 -5.63 8.01 1.19
CA ALA A 153 -6.56 8.44 2.24
C ALA A 153 -6.78 7.37 3.34
N GLY A 154 -5.93 6.33 3.40
CA GLY A 154 -6.05 5.24 4.39
C GLY A 154 -7.01 4.15 3.96
N ARG A 155 -6.92 3.73 2.72
CA ARG A 155 -7.68 2.58 2.23
C ARG A 155 -7.24 1.28 2.88
N TYR A 156 -8.18 0.36 2.96
CA TYR A 156 -7.85 -1.01 3.31
C TYR A 156 -6.95 -1.61 2.21
N PRO A 157 -5.78 -2.16 2.57
CA PRO A 157 -4.87 -2.73 1.59
C PRO A 157 -5.51 -3.95 0.92
N THR A 158 -5.15 -4.19 -0.33
CA THR A 158 -5.59 -5.39 -1.07
C THR A 158 -5.12 -6.65 -0.35
N PRO A 159 -6.02 -7.58 0.00
CA PRO A 159 -5.68 -8.76 0.77
C PRO A 159 -4.79 -9.72 -0.04
N ARG A 160 -3.92 -10.41 0.67
CA ARG A 160 -3.23 -11.59 0.13
C ARG A 160 -4.19 -12.75 0.11
N THR A 161 -4.25 -13.47 -1.00
CA THR A 161 -5.16 -14.60 -1.15
C THR A 161 -4.39 -15.82 -1.63
N VAL A 162 -4.71 -16.98 -1.09
CA VAL A 162 -4.19 -18.26 -1.56
C VAL A 162 -5.38 -19.12 -1.99
N LEU A 163 -5.30 -19.62 -3.21
CA LEU A 163 -6.33 -20.45 -3.84
C LEU A 163 -5.70 -21.80 -4.17
N VAL A 164 -6.44 -22.86 -3.92
CA VAL A 164 -6.07 -24.23 -4.34
C VAL A 164 -7.21 -24.78 -5.17
N GLY A 165 -6.89 -25.39 -6.30
CA GLY A 165 -7.91 -25.93 -7.18
C GLY A 165 -7.41 -27.14 -7.96
N ALA A 166 -8.37 -27.83 -8.56
CA ALA A 166 -8.12 -28.93 -9.46
C ALA A 166 -9.00 -28.81 -10.71
N SER A 167 -8.48 -29.26 -11.83
CA SER A 167 -9.21 -29.37 -13.10
C SER A 167 -9.15 -30.81 -13.56
N VAL A 168 -10.30 -31.37 -13.96
CA VAL A 168 -10.44 -32.76 -14.38
C VAL A 168 -11.24 -32.79 -15.67
N SER A 169 -10.83 -33.66 -16.61
CA SER A 169 -11.56 -33.94 -17.86
C SER A 169 -11.69 -35.47 -18.02
N PHE A 170 -12.87 -35.89 -18.49
CA PHE A 170 -13.19 -37.27 -18.75
C PHE A 170 -13.26 -37.56 -20.25
#